data_d78beb9e15f0601ea5508e3985161680
#
_entry.id   d78beb9e15f0601ea5508e3985161680
#
_cell.length_a   1.000
_cell.length_b   1.000
_cell.length_c   1.000
_cell.angle_alpha   90.00
_cell.angle_beta   90.00
_cell.angle_gamma   90.00
#
_symmetry.space_group_name_H-M   'P 1'
#
loop_
_entity.id
_entity.type
_entity.pdbx_description
1 polymer ?
#
loop_
_entity_poly.entity_id
_entity_poly.type
_entity_poly.pdbx_seq_one_letter_code
_entity_poly.pdbx_strand_id
1 'polypeptide(L)'
;VRYNAMLIISHLNIVEVATTGQRVPPIPLLDALVVILDELQNEKQSDAVKLAAWVGVLRHVQLNRIHQQIPANAVQMIRSTAIKLLAEKDPPAGRSLSGHVWMQRRAIEVLTSVETPGSPGDVISQIEAMAADNQAPLSLRLTAARSLGSLPYGAGTKATPGGSATHLGALAAMICRTEMGRVEQEKKAIAEAAGGTGGGAFDDMMMGDETGMEGDEGGSFAEMFDQENMGGGDVGSNLSEEQRQELNYTKRMLKYRLFYVLVGLGSEKENTGLFKVSDPANKAQVKKITDMVTGLLEELEPPEPEQGKSLVQLD
;
A
#
# COMPACT_ATOMS: atom_id res chain seq x y z
N VAL A 1 0.04 -16.71 26.72
CA VAL A 1 -0.68 -15.97 27.81
C VAL A 1 -0.39 -14.47 27.74
N ARG A 2 0.88 -14.01 27.77
CA ARG A 2 1.23 -12.57 27.81
C ARG A 2 0.71 -11.78 26.60
N TYR A 3 0.77 -12.33 25.38
CA TYR A 3 0.21 -11.73 24.17
C TYR A 3 -1.29 -11.41 24.32
N ASN A 4 -2.08 -12.41 24.74
CA ASN A 4 -3.53 -12.21 24.93
C ASN A 4 -3.82 -11.23 26.07
N ALA A 5 -3.04 -11.25 27.15
CA ALA A 5 -3.18 -10.28 28.23
C ALA A 5 -2.94 -8.84 27.70
N MET A 6 -1.93 -8.62 26.86
CA MET A 6 -1.67 -7.33 26.26
C MET A 6 -2.81 -6.88 25.33
N LEU A 7 -3.40 -7.79 24.55
CA LEU A 7 -4.58 -7.46 23.74
C LEU A 7 -5.79 -7.09 24.63
N ILE A 8 -6.01 -7.79 25.73
CA ILE A 8 -7.09 -7.44 26.68
C ILE A 8 -6.84 -6.05 27.26
N ILE A 9 -5.64 -5.77 27.76
CA ILE A 9 -5.26 -4.46 28.30
C ILE A 9 -5.50 -3.36 27.23
N SER A 10 -5.13 -3.63 25.98
CA SER A 10 -5.32 -2.71 24.85
C SER A 10 -6.78 -2.35 24.57
N HIS A 11 -7.72 -3.15 25.01
CA HIS A 11 -9.16 -2.95 24.80
C HIS A 11 -9.92 -2.44 26.01
N LEU A 12 -9.23 -2.20 27.14
CA LEU A 12 -9.88 -1.66 28.33
C LEU A 12 -10.40 -0.23 28.07
N ASN A 13 -11.63 0.00 28.47
CA ASN A 13 -12.32 1.28 28.33
C ASN A 13 -12.79 1.78 29.71
N ILE A 14 -12.87 3.10 29.87
CA ILE A 14 -13.60 3.75 30.97
C ILE A 14 -15.10 3.74 30.63
N VAL A 15 -15.41 3.96 29.34
CA VAL A 15 -16.79 3.95 28.85
C VAL A 15 -16.85 3.04 27.63
N GLU A 16 -17.74 2.06 27.68
CA GLU A 16 -17.99 1.14 26.58
C GLU A 16 -18.86 1.77 25.48
N VAL A 17 -18.87 1.14 24.32
CA VAL A 17 -19.73 1.54 23.21
C VAL A 17 -21.19 1.47 23.63
N ALA A 18 -21.95 2.54 23.46
CA ALA A 18 -23.39 2.50 23.66
C ALA A 18 -24.04 1.56 22.64
N THR A 19 -24.77 0.57 23.13
CA THR A 19 -25.47 -0.43 22.28
C THR A 19 -26.85 0.06 21.82
N THR A 20 -27.38 1.09 22.46
CA THR A 20 -28.69 1.70 22.16
C THR A 20 -28.55 3.19 21.91
N GLY A 21 -29.31 3.72 20.96
CA GLY A 21 -29.27 5.14 20.58
C GLY A 21 -28.12 5.48 19.64
N GLN A 22 -27.61 6.70 19.76
CA GLN A 22 -26.47 7.16 18.95
C GLN A 22 -25.19 6.40 19.37
N ARG A 23 -24.54 5.74 18.42
CA ARG A 23 -23.28 5.03 18.67
C ARG A 23 -22.18 6.03 19.00
N VAL A 24 -21.78 6.07 20.27
CA VAL A 24 -20.62 6.86 20.72
C VAL A 24 -19.41 5.92 20.77
N PRO A 25 -18.28 6.31 20.19
CA PRO A 25 -17.05 5.53 20.29
C PRO A 25 -16.64 5.32 21.76
N PRO A 26 -16.02 4.18 22.11
CA PRO A 26 -15.59 3.90 23.47
C PRO A 26 -14.52 4.89 23.93
N ILE A 27 -14.48 5.19 25.21
CA ILE A 27 -13.42 5.99 25.82
C ILE A 27 -12.38 5.02 26.39
N PRO A 28 -11.14 4.97 25.86
CA PRO A 28 -10.13 4.05 26.31
C PRO A 28 -9.60 4.41 27.71
N LEU A 29 -9.19 3.39 28.48
CA LEU A 29 -8.55 3.57 29.78
C LEU A 29 -7.10 4.05 29.59
N LEU A 30 -6.76 5.27 30.01
CA LEU A 30 -5.42 5.84 29.85
C LEU A 30 -4.34 5.08 30.62
N ASP A 31 -4.66 4.51 31.80
CA ASP A 31 -3.72 3.70 32.56
C ASP A 31 -3.28 2.46 31.78
N ALA A 32 -4.16 1.93 30.94
CA ALA A 32 -3.80 0.84 30.03
C ALA A 32 -2.75 1.29 29.00
N LEU A 33 -2.86 2.51 28.48
CA LEU A 33 -1.86 3.06 27.57
C LEU A 33 -0.47 3.20 28.22
N VAL A 34 -0.40 3.58 29.50
CA VAL A 34 0.87 3.63 30.24
C VAL A 34 1.53 2.24 30.27
N VAL A 35 0.78 1.20 30.66
CA VAL A 35 1.29 -0.18 30.66
C VAL A 35 1.74 -0.64 29.27
N ILE A 36 0.98 -0.29 28.22
CA ILE A 36 1.32 -0.63 26.84
C ILE A 36 2.64 0.01 26.43
N LEU A 37 2.86 1.29 26.77
CA LEU A 37 4.08 2.03 26.43
C LEU A 37 5.29 1.48 27.20
N ASP A 38 5.13 1.15 28.46
CA ASP A 38 6.18 0.54 29.28
C ASP A 38 6.65 -0.81 28.67
N GLU A 39 5.70 -1.64 28.23
CA GLU A 39 6.02 -2.94 27.60
C GLU A 39 6.64 -2.79 26.20
N LEU A 40 6.29 -1.74 25.44
CA LEU A 40 6.97 -1.43 24.17
C LEU A 40 8.43 -1.03 24.37
N GLN A 41 8.72 -0.28 25.42
CA GLN A 41 10.06 0.19 25.73
C GLN A 41 10.92 -0.87 26.43
N ASN A 42 10.30 -1.90 26.99
CA ASN A 42 11.00 -2.99 27.64
C ASN A 42 11.78 -3.83 26.63
N GLU A 43 13.10 -3.69 26.62
CA GLU A 43 13.99 -4.42 25.71
C GLU A 43 13.94 -5.94 25.89
N LYS A 44 13.62 -6.40 27.11
CA LYS A 44 13.51 -7.83 27.44
C LYS A 44 12.16 -8.43 27.06
N GLN A 45 11.20 -7.61 26.61
CA GLN A 45 9.88 -8.09 26.24
C GLN A 45 9.91 -8.82 24.90
N SER A 46 9.13 -9.90 24.82
CA SER A 46 9.01 -10.69 23.60
C SER A 46 8.32 -9.90 22.47
N ASP A 47 8.73 -10.14 21.23
CA ASP A 47 8.14 -9.49 20.06
C ASP A 47 6.62 -9.71 19.94
N ALA A 48 6.13 -10.87 20.34
CA ALA A 48 4.69 -11.13 20.35
C ALA A 48 3.92 -10.12 21.24
N VAL A 49 4.44 -9.80 22.41
CA VAL A 49 3.83 -8.79 23.29
C VAL A 49 3.97 -7.39 22.68
N LYS A 50 5.13 -7.06 22.12
CA LYS A 50 5.34 -5.78 21.40
C LYS A 50 4.39 -5.60 20.22
N LEU A 51 4.10 -6.67 19.46
CA LEU A 51 3.11 -6.65 18.39
C LEU A 51 1.71 -6.28 18.93
N ALA A 52 1.27 -6.94 20.01
CA ALA A 52 0.00 -6.63 20.66
C ALA A 52 -0.03 -5.19 21.21
N ALA A 53 1.07 -4.75 21.80
CA ALA A 53 1.22 -3.39 22.31
C ALA A 53 1.09 -2.33 21.19
N TRP A 54 1.69 -2.53 20.02
CA TRP A 54 1.51 -1.64 18.86
C TRP A 54 0.05 -1.57 18.40
N VAL A 55 -0.69 -2.68 18.43
CA VAL A 55 -2.15 -2.67 18.17
C VAL A 55 -2.87 -1.79 19.19
N GLY A 56 -2.50 -1.93 20.46
CA GLY A 56 -3.06 -1.13 21.55
C GLY A 56 -2.78 0.36 21.39
N VAL A 57 -1.53 0.75 21.11
CA VAL A 57 -1.18 2.16 20.84
C VAL A 57 -1.99 2.71 19.68
N LEU A 58 -2.06 1.98 18.56
CA LEU A 58 -2.82 2.43 17.39
C LEU A 58 -4.29 2.70 17.74
N ARG A 59 -4.93 1.78 18.46
CA ARG A 59 -6.31 1.99 18.92
C ARG A 59 -6.47 3.23 19.79
N HIS A 60 -5.57 3.44 20.77
CA HIS A 60 -5.63 4.60 21.65
C HIS A 60 -5.47 5.91 20.87
N VAL A 61 -4.51 6.01 19.96
CA VAL A 61 -4.30 7.24 19.18
C VAL A 61 -5.43 7.50 18.20
N GLN A 62 -6.04 6.47 17.61
CA GLN A 62 -7.23 6.62 16.76
C GLN A 62 -8.43 7.18 17.53
N LEU A 63 -8.70 6.64 18.73
CA LEU A 63 -9.76 7.14 19.59
C LEU A 63 -9.45 8.52 20.19
N ASN A 64 -8.17 8.82 20.38
CA ASN A 64 -7.74 10.16 20.84
C ASN A 64 -8.07 11.28 19.84
N ARG A 65 -8.19 10.99 18.57
CA ARG A 65 -8.68 11.97 17.56
C ARG A 65 -10.07 12.49 17.87
N ILE A 66 -10.88 11.68 18.56
CA ILE A 66 -12.25 12.02 18.96
C ILE A 66 -12.26 12.61 20.38
N HIS A 67 -11.59 11.95 21.32
CA HIS A 67 -11.71 12.26 22.74
C HIS A 67 -10.64 13.23 23.28
N GLN A 68 -9.49 13.34 22.60
CA GLN A 68 -8.36 14.24 22.93
C GLN A 68 -7.88 14.12 24.41
N GLN A 69 -7.75 12.87 24.90
CA GLN A 69 -7.43 12.60 26.31
C GLN A 69 -5.96 12.23 26.54
N ILE A 70 -5.20 11.85 25.49
CA ILE A 70 -3.80 11.45 25.66
C ILE A 70 -2.95 12.69 26.01
N PRO A 71 -2.23 12.67 27.16
CA PRO A 71 -1.38 13.78 27.55
C PRO A 71 -0.23 14.02 26.53
N ALA A 72 0.20 15.28 26.42
CA ALA A 72 1.23 15.68 25.45
C ALA A 72 2.57 14.91 25.61
N ASN A 73 2.96 14.59 26.85
CA ASN A 73 4.15 13.79 27.12
C ASN A 73 4.01 12.35 26.61
N ALA A 74 2.83 11.74 26.73
CA ALA A 74 2.57 10.41 26.18
C ALA A 74 2.54 10.44 24.65
N VAL A 75 1.96 11.47 24.04
CA VAL A 75 2.03 11.69 22.57
C VAL A 75 3.48 11.77 22.10
N GLN A 76 4.32 12.53 22.81
CA GLN A 76 5.74 12.64 22.48
C GLN A 76 6.49 11.32 22.63
N MET A 77 6.17 10.52 23.66
CA MET A 77 6.73 9.19 23.87
C MET A 77 6.34 8.22 22.74
N ILE A 78 5.06 8.21 22.35
CA ILE A 78 4.55 7.42 21.23
C ILE A 78 5.31 7.78 19.94
N ARG A 79 5.42 9.10 19.65
CA ARG A 79 6.10 9.60 18.46
C ARG A 79 7.57 9.17 18.43
N SER A 80 8.32 9.39 19.50
CA SER A 80 9.74 9.03 19.57
C SER A 80 9.98 7.53 19.45
N THR A 81 9.12 6.71 20.07
CA THR A 81 9.19 5.24 19.98
C THR A 81 8.92 4.76 18.56
N ALA A 82 7.93 5.33 17.88
CA ALA A 82 7.61 4.98 16.50
C ALA A 82 8.73 5.40 15.52
N ILE A 83 9.26 6.62 15.65
CA ILE A 83 10.38 7.12 14.83
C ILE A 83 11.63 6.23 15.03
N LYS A 84 11.95 5.88 16.28
CA LYS A 84 13.07 4.96 16.58
C LYS A 84 12.91 3.64 15.83
N LEU A 85 11.73 3.02 15.88
CA LEU A 85 11.47 1.76 15.18
C LEU A 85 11.58 1.89 13.65
N LEU A 86 11.16 3.02 13.08
CA LEU A 86 11.29 3.24 11.63
C LEU A 86 12.75 3.46 11.19
N ALA A 87 13.60 3.98 12.08
CA ALA A 87 15.02 4.15 11.80
C ALA A 87 15.81 2.83 11.84
N GLU A 88 15.28 1.78 12.46
CA GLU A 88 15.88 0.45 12.51
C GLU A 88 15.63 -0.27 11.16
N LYS A 89 16.62 -0.24 10.24
CA LYS A 89 16.48 -0.89 8.92
C LYS A 89 16.46 -2.41 9.02
N ASP A 90 17.32 -2.95 9.87
CA ASP A 90 17.49 -4.39 10.07
C ASP A 90 16.75 -4.85 11.33
N PRO A 91 16.12 -6.03 11.31
CA PRO A 91 15.51 -6.58 12.50
C PRO A 91 16.58 -6.89 13.57
N PRO A 92 16.32 -6.58 14.84
CA PRO A 92 17.21 -7.02 15.93
C PRO A 92 17.27 -8.54 16.01
N ALA A 93 18.33 -9.05 16.64
CA ALA A 93 18.54 -10.49 16.78
C ALA A 93 17.33 -11.23 17.34
N GLY A 94 16.93 -12.30 16.68
CA GLY A 94 15.76 -13.13 17.04
C GLY A 94 14.42 -12.65 16.49
N ARG A 95 14.35 -11.46 15.85
CA ARG A 95 13.13 -10.99 15.19
C ARG A 95 13.15 -11.37 13.71
N SER A 96 12.04 -11.94 13.21
CA SER A 96 11.90 -12.17 11.77
C SER A 96 11.74 -10.84 11.01
N LEU A 97 12.21 -10.80 9.77
CA LEU A 97 12.04 -9.64 8.89
C LEU A 97 10.56 -9.27 8.72
N SER A 98 9.69 -10.26 8.51
CA SER A 98 8.25 -10.03 8.38
C SER A 98 7.61 -9.44 9.63
N GLY A 99 8.01 -9.90 10.81
CA GLY A 99 7.57 -9.34 12.09
C GLY A 99 8.05 -7.90 12.29
N HIS A 100 9.30 -7.61 11.91
CA HIS A 100 9.85 -6.27 11.98
C HIS A 100 9.10 -5.30 11.06
N VAL A 101 8.93 -5.67 9.79
CA VAL A 101 8.16 -4.89 8.81
C VAL A 101 6.72 -4.66 9.26
N TRP A 102 6.09 -5.67 9.87
CA TRP A 102 4.74 -5.51 10.41
C TRP A 102 4.69 -4.45 11.53
N MET A 103 5.65 -4.46 12.45
CA MET A 103 5.74 -3.45 13.51
C MET A 103 6.00 -2.05 12.93
N GLN A 104 6.89 -1.92 11.96
CA GLN A 104 7.17 -0.65 11.28
C GLN A 104 5.92 -0.10 10.57
N ARG A 105 5.12 -0.96 9.93
CA ARG A 105 3.83 -0.55 9.35
C ARG A 105 2.89 0.01 10.41
N ARG A 106 2.79 -0.63 11.58
CA ARG A 106 2.00 -0.11 12.71
C ARG A 106 2.54 1.21 13.24
N ALA A 107 3.86 1.37 13.30
CA ALA A 107 4.48 2.63 13.69
C ALA A 107 4.11 3.77 12.73
N ILE A 108 4.09 3.54 11.41
CA ILE A 108 3.62 4.52 10.41
C ILE A 108 2.16 4.89 10.66
N GLU A 109 1.28 3.91 10.86
CA GLU A 109 -0.15 4.14 11.12
C GLU A 109 -0.37 4.93 12.42
N VAL A 110 0.40 4.63 13.46
CA VAL A 110 0.40 5.35 14.73
C VAL A 110 0.85 6.80 14.53
N LEU A 111 1.98 7.02 13.87
CA LEU A 111 2.48 8.37 13.57
C LEU A 111 1.44 9.18 12.80
N THR A 112 0.85 8.61 11.76
CA THR A 112 -0.20 9.25 10.97
C THR A 112 -1.42 9.61 11.83
N SER A 113 -1.75 8.78 12.82
CA SER A 113 -2.92 8.99 13.68
C SER A 113 -2.68 9.98 14.81
N VAL A 114 -1.45 10.10 15.28
CA VAL A 114 -1.07 11.00 16.39
C VAL A 114 -0.74 12.42 15.93
N GLU A 115 -0.48 12.61 14.62
CA GLU A 115 -0.16 13.91 14.06
C GLU A 115 -1.36 14.86 14.09
N THR A 116 -1.07 16.12 14.39
CA THR A 116 -2.03 17.23 14.38
C THR A 116 -1.55 18.32 13.43
N PRO A 117 -2.44 19.18 12.91
CA PRO A 117 -2.02 20.33 12.10
C PRO A 117 -1.01 21.20 12.85
N GLY A 118 0.12 21.51 12.21
CA GLY A 118 1.20 22.30 12.81
C GLY A 118 2.21 21.49 13.63
N SER A 119 2.11 20.18 13.66
CA SER A 119 3.18 19.31 14.22
C SER A 119 4.50 19.52 13.47
N PRO A 120 5.67 19.31 14.16
CA PRO A 120 6.97 19.37 13.51
C PRO A 120 7.01 18.47 12.27
N GLY A 121 7.59 18.96 11.17
CA GLY A 121 7.64 18.26 9.87
C GLY A 121 8.42 16.95 9.83
N ASP A 122 8.99 16.53 10.94
CA ASP A 122 9.86 15.34 11.05
C ASP A 122 9.14 14.06 10.65
N VAL A 123 7.87 13.90 11.08
CA VAL A 123 7.06 12.71 10.78
C VAL A 123 6.74 12.63 9.28
N ILE A 124 6.37 13.76 8.67
CA ILE A 124 6.06 13.82 7.24
C ILE A 124 7.31 13.43 6.45
N SER A 125 8.46 14.02 6.77
CA SER A 125 9.74 13.72 6.13
C SER A 125 10.14 12.24 6.28
N GLN A 126 9.91 11.64 7.45
CA GLN A 126 10.18 10.21 7.67
C GLN A 126 9.28 9.31 6.82
N ILE A 127 8.00 9.63 6.75
CA ILE A 127 7.04 8.86 5.93
C ILE A 127 7.34 9.04 4.43
N GLU A 128 7.69 10.26 3.97
CA GLU A 128 8.14 10.53 2.61
C GLU A 128 9.40 9.71 2.26
N ALA A 129 10.41 9.74 3.13
CA ALA A 129 11.64 8.99 2.95
C ALA A 129 11.37 7.47 2.87
N MET A 130 10.47 6.94 3.71
CA MET A 130 10.09 5.54 3.70
C MET A 130 9.36 5.14 2.40
N ALA A 131 8.48 5.98 1.87
CA ALA A 131 7.79 5.73 0.61
C ALA A 131 8.78 5.74 -0.58
N ALA A 132 9.81 6.57 -0.51
CA ALA A 132 10.84 6.73 -1.54
C ALA A 132 11.95 5.67 -1.48
N ASP A 133 12.18 5.02 -0.33
CA ASP A 133 13.28 4.07 -0.14
C ASP A 133 13.08 2.79 -0.98
N ASN A 134 13.81 2.67 -2.08
CA ASN A 134 13.74 1.51 -2.97
C ASN A 134 14.26 0.20 -2.35
N GLN A 135 14.97 0.27 -1.24
CA GLN A 135 15.44 -0.91 -0.51
C GLN A 135 14.43 -1.39 0.53
N ALA A 136 13.47 -0.54 0.91
CA ALA A 136 12.44 -0.92 1.86
C ALA A 136 11.44 -1.90 1.24
N PRO A 137 10.92 -2.86 2.02
CA PRO A 137 9.89 -3.79 1.57
C PRO A 137 8.67 -3.07 0.98
N LEU A 138 8.14 -3.58 -0.13
CA LEU A 138 7.02 -2.97 -0.85
C LEU A 138 5.82 -2.68 0.06
N SER A 139 5.48 -3.60 0.97
CA SER A 139 4.36 -3.43 1.91
C SER A 139 4.55 -2.24 2.85
N LEU A 140 5.79 -1.93 3.24
CA LEU A 140 6.11 -0.78 4.07
C LEU A 140 6.01 0.52 3.27
N ARG A 141 6.56 0.54 2.05
CA ARG A 141 6.46 1.67 1.12
C ARG A 141 5.01 2.02 0.79
N LEU A 142 4.16 1.01 0.55
CA LEU A 142 2.73 1.20 0.31
C LEU A 142 2.01 1.78 1.53
N THR A 143 2.33 1.30 2.74
CA THR A 143 1.77 1.85 3.98
C THR A 143 2.17 3.31 4.14
N ALA A 144 3.44 3.65 3.88
CA ALA A 144 3.92 5.02 3.90
C ALA A 144 3.22 5.89 2.84
N ALA A 145 3.10 5.39 1.60
CA ALA A 145 2.41 6.08 0.51
C ALA A 145 0.96 6.43 0.89
N ARG A 146 0.19 5.44 1.37
CA ARG A 146 -1.17 5.67 1.84
C ARG A 146 -1.24 6.69 2.97
N SER A 147 -0.29 6.61 3.91
CA SER A 147 -0.24 7.49 5.09
C SER A 147 -0.02 8.95 4.71
N LEU A 148 0.74 9.24 3.66
CA LEU A 148 0.89 10.60 3.13
C LEU A 148 -0.47 11.24 2.81
N GLY A 149 -1.41 10.49 2.25
CA GLY A 149 -2.76 10.99 1.96
C GLY A 149 -3.60 11.33 3.18
N SER A 150 -3.28 10.73 4.32
CA SER A 150 -4.06 10.87 5.57
C SER A 150 -3.45 11.86 6.57
N LEU A 151 -2.25 12.40 6.29
CA LEU A 151 -1.59 13.34 7.18
C LEU A 151 -2.35 14.66 7.28
N PRO A 152 -2.36 15.28 8.46
CA PRO A 152 -3.03 16.56 8.69
C PRO A 152 -2.13 17.71 8.23
N TYR A 153 -1.98 17.91 6.94
CA TYR A 153 -1.23 19.04 6.39
C TYR A 153 -1.83 20.36 6.81
N GLY A 154 -0.99 21.32 7.17
CA GLY A 154 -1.38 22.65 7.61
C GLY A 154 -0.41 23.73 7.18
N ALA A 155 -0.73 24.98 7.52
CA ALA A 155 0.15 26.11 7.27
C ALA A 155 1.49 25.90 8.01
N GLY A 156 2.60 26.00 7.29
CA GLY A 156 3.95 25.77 7.82
C GLY A 156 4.47 24.34 7.73
N THR A 157 3.70 23.41 7.20
CA THR A 157 4.19 22.06 6.91
C THR A 157 5.30 22.13 5.86
N LYS A 158 6.49 21.64 6.21
CA LYS A 158 7.62 21.51 5.29
C LYS A 158 7.49 20.20 4.48
N ALA A 159 6.50 20.12 3.62
CA ALA A 159 6.36 19.01 2.68
C ALA A 159 7.02 19.36 1.35
N THR A 160 7.43 18.35 0.60
CA THR A 160 7.94 18.47 -0.78
C THR A 160 6.96 17.82 -1.77
N PRO A 161 5.76 18.40 -1.98
CA PRO A 161 4.66 17.70 -2.66
C PRO A 161 5.01 17.21 -4.05
N GLY A 162 5.78 17.99 -4.82
CA GLY A 162 6.24 17.60 -6.16
C GLY A 162 7.24 16.43 -6.11
N GLY A 163 8.17 16.46 -5.15
CA GLY A 163 9.11 15.36 -4.92
C GLY A 163 8.39 14.09 -4.48
N SER A 164 7.49 14.20 -3.50
CA SER A 164 6.70 13.08 -3.01
C SER A 164 5.82 12.48 -4.11
N ALA A 165 5.16 13.30 -4.92
CA ALA A 165 4.37 12.83 -6.07
C ALA A 165 5.24 12.07 -7.07
N THR A 166 6.45 12.56 -7.38
CA THR A 166 7.39 11.86 -8.25
C THR A 166 7.78 10.50 -7.69
N HIS A 167 8.08 10.41 -6.39
CA HIS A 167 8.39 9.13 -5.74
C HIS A 167 7.19 8.17 -5.75
N LEU A 168 5.98 8.68 -5.53
CA LEU A 168 4.76 7.87 -5.61
C LEU A 168 4.48 7.39 -7.04
N GLY A 169 4.71 8.22 -8.05
CA GLY A 169 4.64 7.83 -9.45
C GLY A 169 5.67 6.75 -9.81
N ALA A 170 6.91 6.91 -9.36
CA ALA A 170 7.95 5.89 -9.54
C ALA A 170 7.60 4.57 -8.83
N LEU A 171 6.97 4.64 -7.64
CA LEU A 171 6.47 3.46 -6.93
C LEU A 171 5.37 2.76 -7.74
N ALA A 172 4.41 3.50 -8.30
CA ALA A 172 3.37 2.94 -9.15
C ALA A 172 3.96 2.25 -10.40
N ALA A 173 4.87 2.91 -11.10
CA ALA A 173 5.55 2.34 -12.26
C ALA A 173 6.34 1.07 -11.92
N MET A 174 7.01 1.04 -10.76
CA MET A 174 7.72 -0.15 -10.29
C MET A 174 6.75 -1.31 -10.00
N ILE A 175 5.62 -1.02 -9.36
CA ILE A 175 4.57 -2.02 -9.09
C ILE A 175 4.06 -2.64 -10.38
N CYS A 176 3.72 -1.81 -11.38
CA CYS A 176 3.24 -2.28 -12.68
C CYS A 176 4.29 -3.17 -13.37
N ARG A 177 5.56 -2.73 -13.46
CA ARG A 177 6.62 -3.53 -14.08
C ARG A 177 6.83 -4.88 -13.38
N THR A 178 6.77 -4.92 -12.06
CA THR A 178 6.94 -6.16 -11.29
C THR A 178 5.81 -7.15 -11.60
N GLU A 179 4.57 -6.67 -11.65
CA GLU A 179 3.43 -7.55 -11.92
C GLU A 179 3.38 -7.99 -13.40
N MET A 180 3.74 -7.10 -14.32
CA MET A 180 3.90 -7.47 -15.75
C MET A 180 4.94 -8.56 -15.94
N GLY A 181 6.14 -8.40 -15.36
CA GLY A 181 7.18 -9.42 -15.43
C GLY A 181 6.75 -10.77 -14.85
N ARG A 182 5.91 -10.75 -13.80
CA ARG A 182 5.34 -11.99 -13.25
C ARG A 182 4.37 -12.65 -14.21
N VAL A 183 3.45 -11.89 -14.80
CA VAL A 183 2.49 -12.40 -15.80
C VAL A 183 3.21 -12.97 -17.03
N GLU A 184 4.26 -12.32 -17.51
CA GLU A 184 5.07 -12.82 -18.63
C GLU A 184 5.77 -14.13 -18.28
N GLN A 185 6.34 -14.23 -17.08
CA GLN A 185 6.96 -15.48 -16.61
C GLN A 185 5.93 -16.61 -16.49
N GLU A 186 4.74 -16.33 -15.99
CA GLU A 186 3.65 -17.30 -15.92
C GLU A 186 3.20 -17.75 -17.32
N LYS A 187 3.01 -16.81 -18.26
CA LYS A 187 2.67 -17.13 -19.66
C LYS A 187 3.74 -18.03 -20.28
N LYS A 188 5.03 -17.72 -20.05
CA LYS A 188 6.14 -18.54 -20.55
C LYS A 188 6.13 -19.95 -19.95
N ALA A 189 5.95 -20.08 -18.64
CA ALA A 189 5.89 -21.38 -17.96
C ALA A 189 4.71 -22.24 -18.49
N ILE A 190 3.55 -21.62 -18.75
CA ILE A 190 2.40 -22.30 -19.35
C ILE A 190 2.70 -22.77 -20.77
N ALA A 191 3.34 -21.94 -21.60
CA ALA A 191 3.72 -22.29 -22.96
C ALA A 191 4.73 -23.45 -22.98
N GLU A 192 5.72 -23.43 -22.08
CA GLU A 192 6.70 -24.53 -21.96
C GLU A 192 6.05 -25.83 -21.48
N ALA A 193 5.11 -25.78 -20.54
CA ALA A 193 4.35 -26.94 -20.08
C ALA A 193 3.44 -27.52 -21.17
N ALA A 194 2.83 -26.68 -21.99
CA ALA A 194 1.99 -27.08 -23.11
C ALA A 194 2.81 -27.67 -24.29
N GLY A 195 4.02 -27.15 -24.51
CA GLY A 195 4.94 -27.62 -25.54
C GLY A 195 5.65 -28.94 -25.23
N GLY A 196 5.68 -29.33 -23.93
CA GLY A 196 6.38 -30.54 -23.46
C GLY A 196 5.67 -31.88 -23.72
N THR A 197 4.45 -31.90 -24.25
CA THR A 197 3.66 -33.16 -24.50
C THR A 197 3.58 -33.59 -25.96
N GLY A 198 4.47 -33.10 -26.84
CA GLY A 198 4.43 -33.43 -28.27
C GLY A 198 5.79 -33.80 -28.85
N GLY A 199 6.22 -35.03 -28.65
CA GLY A 199 6.95 -35.90 -29.57
C GLY A 199 8.19 -35.44 -30.31
N GLY A 200 9.27 -36.20 -30.12
CA GLY A 200 10.10 -36.67 -31.24
C GLY A 200 11.20 -35.73 -31.73
N ALA A 201 12.38 -36.17 -31.45
CA ALA A 201 13.59 -35.80 -32.16
C ALA A 201 13.37 -35.60 -33.66
N PHE A 202 13.84 -34.47 -34.18
CA PHE A 202 14.55 -34.36 -35.44
C PHE A 202 15.16 -32.94 -35.53
N ASP A 203 16.45 -32.93 -35.31
CA ASP A 203 17.47 -32.61 -36.30
C ASP A 203 17.65 -31.16 -36.71
N ASP A 204 18.89 -30.83 -36.53
CA ASP A 204 19.80 -30.07 -37.36
C ASP A 204 19.93 -28.56 -37.21
N MET A 205 21.11 -28.26 -36.76
CA MET A 205 22.00 -27.12 -37.11
C MET A 205 21.47 -26.16 -38.17
N MET A 206 21.46 -24.90 -37.82
CA MET A 206 22.15 -23.88 -38.64
C MET A 206 22.51 -22.62 -37.80
N MET A 207 23.75 -22.31 -37.93
CA MET A 207 24.39 -21.03 -37.59
C MET A 207 23.70 -19.84 -38.25
N GLY A 208 23.83 -18.66 -37.60
CA GLY A 208 23.66 -17.38 -38.29
C GLY A 208 23.38 -16.26 -37.35
N ASP A 209 24.39 -15.68 -36.84
CA ASP A 209 24.93 -14.32 -37.06
C ASP A 209 24.19 -13.13 -36.39
N GLU A 210 25.02 -12.37 -35.72
CA GLU A 210 24.77 -11.11 -35.08
C GLU A 210 24.21 -10.07 -36.05
N THR A 211 23.22 -9.30 -35.57
CA THR A 211 23.24 -7.84 -35.78
C THR A 211 22.34 -7.15 -34.78
N GLY A 212 22.92 -6.18 -34.05
CA GLY A 212 22.22 -5.32 -33.11
C GLY A 212 21.19 -4.43 -33.79
N MET A 213 20.14 -4.14 -33.04
CA MET A 213 19.28 -3.00 -33.33
C MET A 213 18.79 -2.41 -32.00
N GLU A 214 19.38 -1.27 -31.65
CA GLU A 214 18.77 -0.33 -30.72
C GLU A 214 17.42 0.12 -31.29
N GLY A 215 16.35 -0.13 -30.58
CA GLY A 215 14.98 0.23 -30.95
C GLY A 215 14.23 0.82 -29.77
N ASP A 216 13.92 2.07 -29.94
CA ASP A 216 13.11 3.03 -29.20
C ASP A 216 11.89 2.37 -28.50
N GLU A 217 11.93 2.26 -27.17
CA GLU A 217 10.87 1.65 -26.35
C GLU A 217 9.83 2.68 -25.93
N GLY A 218 8.99 3.11 -26.87
CA GLY A 218 7.84 3.99 -26.63
C GLY A 218 6.47 3.35 -26.89
N GLY A 219 6.33 2.03 -26.73
CA GLY A 219 5.04 1.34 -26.87
C GLY A 219 4.13 1.63 -25.66
N SER A 220 2.91 2.11 -25.92
CA SER A 220 1.89 2.35 -24.90
C SER A 220 1.45 1.03 -24.26
N PHE A 221 1.23 1.06 -22.94
CA PHE A 221 0.67 -0.08 -22.17
C PHE A 221 -0.68 -0.56 -22.75
N ALA A 222 -1.46 0.35 -23.33
CA ALA A 222 -2.71 0.05 -24.04
C ALA A 222 -2.49 -0.78 -25.30
N GLU A 223 -1.43 -0.51 -26.09
CA GLU A 223 -1.14 -1.27 -27.31
C GLU A 223 -0.77 -2.73 -27.04
N MET A 224 -0.20 -3.04 -25.87
CA MET A 224 0.14 -4.41 -25.49
C MET A 224 -1.10 -5.26 -25.20
N PHE A 225 -2.22 -4.66 -24.77
CA PHE A 225 -3.47 -5.38 -24.55
C PHE A 225 -4.36 -5.43 -25.81
N ASP A 226 -4.26 -4.42 -26.70
CA ASP A 226 -5.04 -4.38 -27.96
C ASP A 226 -4.45 -5.31 -29.04
N GLN A 227 -3.14 -5.56 -29.03
CA GLN A 227 -2.49 -6.43 -30.00
C GLN A 227 -2.91 -7.90 -29.85
N GLU A 228 -3.40 -8.33 -28.67
CA GLU A 228 -3.97 -9.67 -28.48
C GLU A 228 -5.39 -9.83 -29.07
N ASN A 229 -6.05 -8.74 -29.44
CA ASN A 229 -7.44 -8.76 -29.95
C ASN A 229 -7.52 -8.79 -31.49
N MET A 230 -6.39 -8.69 -32.20
CA MET A 230 -6.35 -8.71 -33.67
C MET A 230 -6.11 -10.12 -34.29
N GLY A 231 -5.85 -11.12 -33.49
CA GLY A 231 -5.74 -12.51 -33.94
C GLY A 231 -6.83 -13.35 -33.34
N GLY A 232 -7.96 -13.53 -34.05
CA GLY A 232 -9.17 -14.20 -33.61
C GLY A 232 -9.00 -15.65 -33.12
N GLY A 233 -8.48 -15.79 -31.94
CA GLY A 233 -8.50 -16.99 -31.12
C GLY A 233 -8.68 -16.55 -29.69
N ASP A 234 -9.82 -16.88 -29.09
CA ASP A 234 -10.16 -16.64 -27.68
C ASP A 234 -9.09 -17.29 -26.76
N VAL A 235 -7.97 -16.57 -26.56
CA VAL A 235 -6.90 -17.00 -25.65
C VAL A 235 -7.42 -17.14 -24.23
N GLY A 236 -8.52 -16.46 -23.87
CA GLY A 236 -9.19 -16.61 -22.59
C GLY A 236 -9.94 -17.92 -22.39
N SER A 237 -10.30 -18.63 -23.48
CA SER A 237 -11.06 -19.90 -23.41
C SER A 237 -10.19 -21.09 -23.02
N ASN A 238 -8.88 -21.00 -23.18
CA ASN A 238 -7.95 -22.12 -22.97
C ASN A 238 -7.26 -22.09 -21.58
N LEU A 239 -7.50 -21.07 -20.77
CA LEU A 239 -6.96 -21.00 -19.41
C LEU A 239 -7.74 -21.94 -18.49
N SER A 240 -7.04 -22.75 -17.70
CA SER A 240 -7.67 -23.52 -16.62
C SER A 240 -8.33 -22.58 -15.61
N GLU A 241 -9.28 -23.12 -14.84
CA GLU A 241 -9.95 -22.31 -13.81
C GLU A 241 -8.97 -21.77 -12.74
N GLU A 242 -7.95 -22.55 -12.40
CA GLU A 242 -6.86 -22.14 -11.51
C GLU A 242 -6.07 -20.95 -12.08
N GLN A 243 -5.71 -21.01 -13.37
CA GLN A 243 -5.00 -19.92 -14.05
C GLN A 243 -5.83 -18.63 -14.12
N ARG A 244 -7.14 -18.76 -14.35
CA ARG A 244 -8.06 -17.59 -14.31
C ARG A 244 -8.16 -17.00 -12.90
N GLN A 245 -8.20 -17.85 -11.88
CA GLN A 245 -8.23 -17.40 -10.49
C GLN A 245 -6.94 -16.69 -10.09
N GLU A 246 -5.79 -17.19 -10.53
CA GLU A 246 -4.49 -16.58 -10.27
C GLU A 246 -4.33 -15.22 -10.98
N LEU A 247 -4.75 -15.13 -12.24
CA LEU A 247 -4.76 -13.86 -12.98
C LEU A 247 -5.69 -12.83 -12.32
N ASN A 248 -6.87 -13.26 -11.86
CA ASN A 248 -7.80 -12.40 -11.13
C ASN A 248 -7.23 -11.97 -9.78
N TYR A 249 -6.46 -12.83 -9.12
CA TYR A 249 -5.75 -12.47 -7.89
C TYR A 249 -4.68 -11.41 -8.16
N THR A 250 -3.89 -11.59 -9.20
CA THR A 250 -2.85 -10.64 -9.62
C THR A 250 -3.45 -9.27 -9.93
N LYS A 251 -4.52 -9.22 -10.73
CA LYS A 251 -5.25 -7.98 -11.03
C LYS A 251 -5.75 -7.29 -9.75
N ARG A 252 -6.34 -8.03 -8.82
CA ARG A 252 -6.82 -7.49 -7.53
C ARG A 252 -5.68 -6.94 -6.69
N MET A 253 -4.55 -7.64 -6.65
CA MET A 253 -3.37 -7.18 -5.90
C MET A 253 -2.77 -5.92 -6.52
N LEU A 254 -2.72 -5.84 -7.84
CA LEU A 254 -2.24 -4.64 -8.55
C LEU A 254 -3.15 -3.44 -8.26
N LYS A 255 -4.47 -3.60 -8.41
CA LYS A 255 -5.46 -2.56 -8.03
C LYS A 255 -5.27 -2.08 -6.59
N TYR A 256 -5.17 -3.00 -5.65
CA TYR A 256 -4.98 -2.69 -4.24
C TYR A 256 -3.69 -1.86 -4.00
N ARG A 257 -2.59 -2.24 -4.64
CA ARG A 257 -1.31 -1.54 -4.51
C ARG A 257 -1.35 -0.15 -5.12
N LEU A 258 -1.90 -0.01 -6.32
CA LEU A 258 -2.07 1.29 -6.99
C LEU A 258 -3.04 2.20 -6.22
N PHE A 259 -4.09 1.64 -5.62
CA PHE A 259 -5.01 2.39 -4.76
C PHE A 259 -4.29 3.01 -3.56
N TYR A 260 -3.31 2.33 -2.95
CA TYR A 260 -2.52 2.91 -1.86
C TYR A 260 -1.70 4.13 -2.33
N VAL A 261 -1.15 4.05 -3.53
CA VAL A 261 -0.43 5.19 -4.15
C VAL A 261 -1.41 6.33 -4.42
N LEU A 262 -2.58 6.04 -4.98
CA LEU A 262 -3.60 7.04 -5.29
C LEU A 262 -4.10 7.76 -4.03
N VAL A 263 -4.33 7.04 -2.94
CA VAL A 263 -4.69 7.64 -1.64
C VAL A 263 -3.60 8.59 -1.15
N GLY A 264 -2.32 8.24 -1.36
CA GLY A 264 -1.17 9.09 -1.01
C GLY A 264 -1.12 10.37 -1.84
N LEU A 265 -1.33 10.27 -3.13
CA LEU A 265 -1.42 11.42 -4.04
C LEU A 265 -2.61 12.32 -3.65
N GLY A 266 -3.73 11.72 -3.32
CA GLY A 266 -4.96 12.42 -2.94
C GLY A 266 -5.82 12.84 -4.13
N SER A 267 -6.80 13.67 -3.86
CA SER A 267 -7.78 14.17 -4.83
C SER A 267 -7.83 15.68 -4.82
N GLU A 268 -7.77 16.29 -6.00
CA GLU A 268 -7.96 17.73 -6.16
C GLU A 268 -9.39 18.16 -5.75
N LYS A 269 -10.38 17.37 -6.15
CA LYS A 269 -11.80 17.63 -5.87
C LYS A 269 -12.10 17.64 -4.38
N GLU A 270 -11.51 16.70 -3.64
CA GLU A 270 -11.71 16.55 -2.19
C GLU A 270 -10.67 17.34 -1.39
N ASN A 271 -9.68 17.93 -2.06
CA ASN A 271 -8.53 18.59 -1.44
C ASN A 271 -7.86 17.69 -0.37
N THR A 272 -7.55 16.46 -0.76
CA THR A 272 -6.90 15.46 0.10
C THR A 272 -5.47 15.18 -0.32
N GLY A 273 -4.71 14.50 0.53
CA GLY A 273 -3.35 14.08 0.24
C GLY A 273 -2.42 15.26 -0.07
N LEU A 274 -1.56 15.06 -1.06
CA LEU A 274 -0.57 16.07 -1.47
C LEU A 274 -1.22 17.32 -2.09
N PHE A 275 -2.46 17.28 -2.53
CA PHE A 275 -3.17 18.47 -3.03
C PHE A 275 -3.41 19.53 -1.95
N LYS A 276 -3.47 19.15 -0.67
CA LYS A 276 -3.64 20.10 0.44
C LYS A 276 -2.49 21.09 0.58
N VAL A 277 -1.26 20.65 0.29
CA VAL A 277 -0.04 21.45 0.50
C VAL A 277 0.61 21.91 -0.78
N SER A 278 0.15 21.42 -1.93
CA SER A 278 0.75 21.76 -3.21
C SER A 278 0.47 23.20 -3.58
N ASP A 279 1.51 23.98 -3.86
CA ASP A 279 1.39 25.24 -4.58
C ASP A 279 0.93 25.00 -6.03
N PRO A 280 0.54 26.06 -6.77
CA PRO A 280 0.03 25.90 -8.14
C PRO A 280 0.96 25.14 -9.07
N ALA A 281 2.28 25.32 -8.96
CA ALA A 281 3.26 24.63 -9.82
C ALA A 281 3.33 23.14 -9.48
N ASN A 282 3.40 22.80 -8.20
CA ASN A 282 3.39 21.43 -7.75
C ASN A 282 2.04 20.74 -7.97
N LYS A 283 0.91 21.45 -7.88
CA LYS A 283 -0.43 20.90 -8.16
C LYS A 283 -0.53 20.29 -9.55
N ALA A 284 0.00 20.96 -10.57
CA ALA A 284 0.00 20.45 -11.93
C ALA A 284 0.76 19.12 -12.04
N GLN A 285 1.89 19.00 -11.36
CA GLN A 285 2.67 17.76 -11.33
C GLN A 285 1.95 16.66 -10.57
N VAL A 286 1.42 16.95 -9.37
CA VAL A 286 0.63 16.00 -8.59
C VAL A 286 -0.55 15.49 -9.41
N LYS A 287 -1.29 16.42 -10.06
CA LYS A 287 -2.42 16.10 -10.93
C LYS A 287 -2.03 15.15 -12.06
N LYS A 288 -0.98 15.47 -12.79
CA LYS A 288 -0.51 14.62 -13.91
C LYS A 288 -0.24 13.19 -13.45
N ILE A 289 0.43 13.01 -12.30
CA ILE A 289 0.75 11.67 -11.78
C ILE A 289 -0.52 10.99 -11.26
N THR A 290 -1.44 11.73 -10.62
CA THR A 290 -2.73 11.20 -10.18
C THR A 290 -3.56 10.70 -11.35
N ASP A 291 -3.68 11.50 -12.40
CA ASP A 291 -4.42 11.13 -13.62
C ASP A 291 -3.82 9.87 -14.27
N MET A 292 -2.48 9.75 -14.34
CA MET A 292 -1.82 8.53 -14.84
C MET A 292 -2.14 7.29 -13.99
N VAL A 293 -2.08 7.39 -12.66
CA VAL A 293 -2.37 6.24 -11.78
C VAL A 293 -3.85 5.89 -11.83
N THR A 294 -4.73 6.89 -11.96
CA THR A 294 -6.18 6.67 -12.12
C THR A 294 -6.49 5.96 -13.43
N GLY A 295 -5.89 6.39 -14.54
CA GLY A 295 -6.03 5.71 -15.84
C GLY A 295 -5.60 4.24 -15.78
N LEU A 296 -4.47 3.94 -15.14
CA LEU A 296 -4.04 2.55 -14.92
C LEU A 296 -5.04 1.72 -14.10
N LEU A 297 -5.73 2.35 -13.13
CA LEU A 297 -6.77 1.67 -12.34
C LEU A 297 -8.04 1.41 -13.16
N GLU A 298 -8.43 2.37 -14.00
CA GLU A 298 -9.57 2.24 -14.91
C GLU A 298 -9.36 1.15 -15.96
N GLU A 299 -8.15 1.05 -16.53
CA GLU A 299 -7.77 -0.03 -17.47
C GLU A 299 -7.83 -1.44 -16.84
N LEU A 300 -7.64 -1.54 -15.52
CA LEU A 300 -7.76 -2.80 -14.79
C LEU A 300 -9.20 -3.15 -14.41
N GLU A 301 -10.16 -2.26 -14.64
CA GLU A 301 -11.57 -2.58 -14.43
C GLU A 301 -12.11 -3.39 -15.60
N PRO A 302 -12.93 -4.42 -15.36
CA PRO A 302 -13.61 -5.10 -16.45
C PRO A 302 -14.45 -4.05 -17.19
N PRO A 303 -14.54 -4.11 -18.54
CA PRO A 303 -15.46 -3.26 -19.26
C PRO A 303 -16.84 -3.41 -18.61
N GLU A 304 -17.51 -2.27 -18.34
CA GLU A 304 -18.88 -2.33 -17.84
C GLU A 304 -19.68 -3.22 -18.78
N PRO A 305 -20.43 -4.23 -18.25
CA PRO A 305 -21.31 -5.00 -19.11
C PRO A 305 -22.20 -3.97 -19.81
N GLU A 306 -22.17 -3.99 -21.16
CA GLU A 306 -23.00 -3.08 -21.97
C GLU A 306 -24.41 -3.09 -21.36
N GLN A 307 -24.80 -1.98 -20.74
CA GLN A 307 -26.10 -1.86 -20.12
C GLN A 307 -27.16 -2.09 -21.19
N GLY A 308 -27.71 -3.27 -21.17
CA GLY A 308 -29.03 -3.50 -21.70
C GLY A 308 -29.14 -3.48 -23.21
N LYS A 309 -28.87 -4.58 -23.85
CA LYS A 309 -29.95 -5.11 -24.71
C LYS A 309 -30.79 -5.99 -23.80
N SER A 310 -31.83 -5.39 -23.28
CA SER A 310 -32.92 -6.05 -22.59
C SER A 310 -33.24 -7.36 -23.29
N LEU A 311 -33.16 -8.49 -22.57
CA LEU A 311 -33.71 -9.79 -22.97
C LEU A 311 -35.25 -9.80 -22.98
N VAL A 312 -35.86 -8.67 -23.40
CA VAL A 312 -37.30 -8.54 -23.60
C VAL A 312 -37.53 -8.16 -25.05
N GLN A 313 -37.30 -9.11 -25.94
CA GLN A 313 -37.96 -9.24 -27.25
C GLN A 313 -37.60 -10.61 -27.84
N LEU A 314 -38.16 -11.64 -27.22
CA LEU A 314 -38.42 -12.92 -27.84
C LEU A 314 -39.87 -13.28 -27.46
N ASP A 315 -40.79 -12.70 -28.21
CA ASP A 315 -42.09 -13.26 -28.49
C ASP A 315 -42.23 -13.44 -30.01
#